data_8b0c72d9c82b44a65eeac68db5b6ad64
#
_entry.id   8b0c72d9c82b44a65eeac68db5b6ad64
#
_cell.length_a   1.000
_cell.length_b   1.000
_cell.length_c   1.000
_cell.angle_alpha   90.00
_cell.angle_beta   90.00
_cell.angle_gamma   90.00
#
_symmetry.space_group_name_H-M   'P 1'
#
loop_
_entity.id
_entity.type
_entity.pdbx_description
1 polymer ?
#
loop_
_entity_poly.entity_id
_entity_poly.type
_entity_poly.pdbx_seq_one_letter_code
_entity_poly.pdbx_strand_id
1 'polypeptide(L)'
;MFTTKTEYGMRAMVALAKEGDNKPLSLAQISAKEHISQSYLERLFVKLKADGLVNSVKGASGGYLLTRKPREITIFEIAEALDGPLSVFSCVSEEGRKIVCTPGKCLTKKVWHELQRNIIHTLRSFTLNDLT
;
A
#
# COMPACT_ATOMS: atom_id res chain seq x y z
N MET A 1 1.63 -11.81 -4.74
CA MET A 1 0.77 -11.14 -3.76
C MET A 1 1.44 -9.89 -3.22
N PHE A 2 2.30 -9.97 -2.24
CA PHE A 2 3.06 -8.81 -1.78
C PHE A 2 4.45 -8.80 -2.38
N THR A 3 4.89 -7.64 -2.87
CA THR A 3 6.21 -7.45 -3.43
C THR A 3 6.99 -6.43 -2.60
N THR A 4 8.23 -6.17 -3.00
CA THR A 4 9.04 -5.10 -2.40
C THR A 4 8.37 -3.73 -2.52
N LYS A 5 7.46 -3.54 -3.48
CA LYS A 5 6.67 -2.30 -3.61
C LYS A 5 5.86 -2.03 -2.34
N THR A 6 5.11 -3.04 -1.88
CA THR A 6 4.34 -2.92 -0.64
C THR A 6 5.27 -2.75 0.56
N GLU A 7 6.34 -3.54 0.67
CA GLU A 7 7.28 -3.44 1.79
C GLU A 7 7.89 -2.03 1.90
N TYR A 8 8.50 -1.56 0.83
CA TYR A 8 9.20 -0.28 0.85
C TYR A 8 8.24 0.91 0.85
N GLY A 9 7.13 0.81 0.12
CA GLY A 9 6.11 1.86 0.14
C GLY A 9 5.46 2.02 1.51
N MET A 10 5.25 0.91 2.22
CA MET A 10 4.75 0.93 3.59
C MET A 10 5.70 1.67 4.53
N ARG A 11 6.99 1.37 4.44
CA ARG A 11 8.02 2.04 5.25
C ARG A 11 8.06 3.54 4.96
N ALA A 12 7.93 3.92 3.69
CA ALA A 12 7.88 5.34 3.31
C ALA A 12 6.65 6.04 3.88
N MET A 13 5.48 5.39 3.84
CA MET A 13 4.25 5.94 4.41
C MET A 13 4.34 6.09 5.93
N VAL A 14 4.96 5.14 6.60
CA VAL A 14 5.20 5.23 8.06
C VAL A 14 6.14 6.41 8.36
N ALA A 15 7.16 6.61 7.54
CA ALA A 15 8.06 7.76 7.70
C ALA A 15 7.31 9.09 7.59
N LEU A 16 6.39 9.22 6.61
CA LEU A 16 5.53 10.40 6.50
C LEU A 16 4.64 10.60 7.73
N ALA A 17 4.06 9.51 8.21
CA ALA A 17 3.17 9.56 9.39
C ALA A 17 3.92 10.00 10.65
N LYS A 18 5.18 9.58 10.79
CA LYS A 18 6.01 9.92 11.95
C LYS A 18 6.47 11.37 11.99
N GLU A 19 6.64 12.02 10.83
CA GLU A 19 7.03 13.43 10.77
C GLU A 19 5.95 14.37 11.32
N GLY A 20 4.72 13.88 11.39
CA GLY A 20 3.63 14.62 11.99
C GLY A 20 2.95 15.61 11.05
N ASP A 21 2.07 16.39 11.64
CA ASP A 21 1.11 17.21 10.92
C ASP A 21 1.77 18.32 10.09
N ASN A 22 1.43 18.33 8.80
CA ASN A 22 1.73 19.43 7.86
C ASN A 22 3.22 19.70 7.57
N LYS A 23 4.11 18.74 7.90
CA LYS A 23 5.51 18.84 7.50
C LYS A 23 5.78 17.96 6.29
N PRO A 24 6.02 18.56 5.11
CA PRO A 24 6.40 17.75 3.95
C PRO A 24 7.72 17.03 4.18
N LEU A 25 7.81 15.81 3.67
CA LEU A 25 9.03 15.02 3.70
C LEU A 25 9.44 14.76 2.24
N SER A 26 10.65 15.13 1.87
CA SER A 26 11.14 14.90 0.51
C SER A 26 11.52 13.44 0.31
N LEU A 27 11.53 12.99 -0.94
CA LEU A 27 11.97 11.63 -1.26
C LEU A 27 13.44 11.40 -0.89
N ALA A 28 14.27 12.45 -0.98
CA ALA A 28 15.67 12.40 -0.54
C ALA A 28 15.77 12.11 0.95
N GLN A 29 14.93 12.75 1.76
CA GLN A 29 14.89 12.55 3.20
C GLN A 29 14.40 11.13 3.54
N ILE A 30 13.37 10.65 2.86
CA ILE A 30 12.86 9.27 3.05
C ILE A 30 13.93 8.26 2.63
N SER A 31 14.59 8.50 1.49
CA SER A 31 15.67 7.65 1.00
C SER A 31 16.80 7.53 2.04
N ALA A 32 17.20 8.65 2.62
CA ALA A 32 18.25 8.66 3.63
C ALA A 32 17.83 7.92 4.91
N LYS A 33 16.60 8.13 5.37
CA LYS A 33 16.09 7.48 6.60
C LYS A 33 15.88 5.98 6.45
N GLU A 34 15.33 5.56 5.33
CA GLU A 34 14.87 4.19 5.12
C GLU A 34 15.82 3.34 4.29
N HIS A 35 16.91 3.92 3.80
CA HIS A 35 17.88 3.24 2.94
C HIS A 35 17.24 2.60 1.70
N ILE A 36 16.34 3.37 1.06
CA ILE A 36 15.65 2.98 -0.18
C ILE A 36 16.11 3.94 -1.28
N SER A 37 16.38 3.42 -2.48
CA SER A 37 16.79 4.27 -3.60
C SER A 37 15.72 5.33 -3.91
N GLN A 38 16.16 6.56 -4.13
CA GLN A 38 15.25 7.68 -4.42
C GLN A 38 14.45 7.44 -5.70
N SER A 39 15.08 6.89 -6.74
CA SER A 39 14.40 6.59 -8.00
C SER A 39 13.29 5.54 -7.83
N TYR A 40 13.51 4.58 -6.94
CA TYR A 40 12.48 3.59 -6.61
C TYR A 40 11.31 4.22 -5.85
N LEU A 41 11.61 5.11 -4.89
CA LEU A 41 10.59 5.86 -4.17
C LEU A 41 9.74 6.72 -5.11
N GLU A 42 10.34 7.33 -6.12
CA GLU A 42 9.61 8.11 -7.11
C GLU A 42 8.51 7.28 -7.79
N ARG A 43 8.83 6.04 -8.16
CA ARG A 43 7.86 5.11 -8.77
C ARG A 43 6.74 4.76 -7.81
N LEU A 44 7.06 4.50 -6.54
CA LEU A 44 6.06 4.15 -5.53
C LEU A 44 5.14 5.34 -5.25
N PHE A 45 5.69 6.53 -5.15
CA PHE A 45 4.92 7.74 -4.85
C PHE A 45 4.01 8.18 -6.00
N VAL A 46 4.34 7.84 -7.24
CA VAL A 46 3.41 8.02 -8.38
C VAL A 46 2.12 7.23 -8.13
N LYS A 47 2.23 5.98 -7.69
CA LYS A 47 1.08 5.12 -7.39
C LYS A 47 0.31 5.61 -6.16
N LEU A 48 1.01 5.96 -5.10
CA LEU A 48 0.39 6.46 -3.87
C LEU A 48 -0.37 7.77 -4.11
N LYS A 49 0.20 8.65 -4.93
CA LYS A 49 -0.46 9.91 -5.31
C LYS A 49 -1.67 9.66 -6.20
N ALA A 50 -1.56 8.76 -7.17
CA ALA A 50 -2.68 8.42 -8.06
C ALA A 50 -3.88 7.88 -7.29
N ASP A 51 -3.65 7.12 -6.23
CA ASP A 51 -4.71 6.57 -5.36
C ASP A 51 -5.13 7.54 -4.24
N GLY A 52 -4.61 8.76 -4.25
CA GLY A 52 -5.04 9.80 -3.33
C GLY A 52 -4.55 9.65 -1.90
N LEU A 53 -3.46 8.91 -1.66
CA LEU A 53 -2.92 8.70 -0.32
C LEU A 53 -1.89 9.77 0.08
N VAL A 54 -1.23 10.38 -0.88
CA VAL A 54 -0.26 11.45 -0.66
C VAL A 54 -0.48 12.59 -1.64
N ASN A 55 -0.06 13.80 -1.25
CA ASN A 55 0.00 14.98 -2.09
C ASN A 55 1.43 15.49 -2.13
N SER A 56 1.81 16.05 -3.28
CA SER A 56 3.12 16.69 -3.43
C SER A 56 3.05 18.18 -3.06
N VAL A 57 4.10 18.66 -2.42
CA VAL A 57 4.29 20.08 -2.09
C VAL A 57 5.53 20.57 -2.82
N LYS A 58 5.40 21.64 -3.60
CA LYS A 58 6.49 22.21 -4.38
C LYS A 58 7.38 23.12 -3.52
N GLY A 59 8.62 23.30 -3.95
CA GLY A 59 9.57 24.23 -3.36
C GLY A 59 10.74 23.57 -2.66
N ALA A 60 11.68 24.39 -2.16
CA ALA A 60 12.91 23.92 -1.52
C ALA A 60 12.65 23.14 -0.22
N SER A 61 11.58 23.50 0.51
CA SER A 61 11.11 22.78 1.70
C SER A 61 9.93 21.87 1.41
N GLY A 62 9.76 21.51 0.13
CA GLY A 62 8.65 20.67 -0.31
C GLY A 62 8.91 19.18 -0.11
N GLY A 63 8.04 18.39 -0.68
CA GLY A 63 8.07 16.94 -0.59
C GLY A 63 6.67 16.37 -0.70
N TYR A 64 6.35 15.40 0.15
CA TYR A 64 5.04 14.76 0.16
C TYR A 64 4.40 14.87 1.54
N LEU A 65 3.08 14.94 1.52
CA LEU A 65 2.23 14.94 2.72
C LEU A 65 1.18 13.84 2.57
N LEU A 66 0.73 13.30 3.70
CA LEU A 66 -0.46 12.45 3.73
C LEU A 66 -1.69 13.29 3.40
N THR A 67 -2.64 12.73 2.65
CA THR A 67 -3.92 13.39 2.31
C THR A 67 -4.92 13.35 3.45
N ARG A 68 -4.76 12.39 4.35
CA ARG A 68 -5.64 12.17 5.50
C ARG A 68 -4.80 11.89 6.75
N LYS A 69 -5.44 11.91 7.89
CA LYS A 69 -4.77 11.59 9.16
C LYS A 69 -4.31 10.12 9.16
N PRO A 70 -3.17 9.79 9.79
CA PRO A 70 -2.70 8.41 9.84
C PRO A 70 -3.73 7.38 10.30
N ARG A 71 -4.61 7.75 11.22
CA ARG A 71 -5.69 6.88 11.71
C ARG A 71 -6.79 6.61 10.67
N GLU A 72 -6.83 7.38 9.59
CA GLU A 72 -7.82 7.26 8.53
C GLU A 72 -7.29 6.50 7.31
N ILE A 73 -6.01 6.15 7.30
CA ILE A 73 -5.38 5.41 6.21
C ILE A 73 -5.08 4.00 6.67
N THR A 74 -5.75 3.01 6.06
CA THR A 74 -5.55 1.60 6.39
C THR A 74 -4.35 1.03 5.65
N ILE A 75 -3.76 0.00 6.23
CA ILE A 75 -2.67 -0.72 5.58
C ILE A 75 -3.16 -1.41 4.30
N PHE A 76 -4.43 -1.80 4.26
CA PHE A 76 -5.06 -2.35 3.08
C PHE A 76 -5.02 -1.38 1.88
N GLU A 77 -5.39 -0.12 2.09
CA GLU A 77 -5.36 0.91 1.03
C GLU A 77 -3.96 1.10 0.46
N ILE A 78 -2.95 1.10 1.32
CA ILE A 78 -1.56 1.25 0.89
C ILE A 78 -1.11 0.06 0.06
N ALA A 79 -1.41 -1.15 0.52
CA ALA A 79 -1.05 -2.37 -0.20
C ALA A 79 -1.71 -2.45 -1.58
N GLU A 80 -2.99 -2.11 -1.67
CA GLU A 80 -3.70 -2.06 -2.95
C GLU A 80 -3.15 -1.00 -3.90
N ALA A 81 -2.80 0.17 -3.38
CA ALA A 81 -2.21 1.23 -4.18
C ALA A 81 -0.89 0.81 -4.82
N LEU A 82 -0.08 0.05 -4.10
CA LEU A 82 1.26 -0.33 -4.52
C LEU A 82 1.31 -1.59 -5.39
N ASP A 83 0.61 -2.63 -5.00
CA ASP A 83 0.64 -3.93 -5.68
C ASP A 83 -0.65 -4.26 -6.44
N GLY A 84 -1.64 -3.38 -6.40
CA GLY A 84 -2.92 -3.62 -7.05
C GLY A 84 -3.85 -4.49 -6.20
N PRO A 85 -5.00 -4.90 -6.77
CA PRO A 85 -5.98 -5.68 -6.02
C PRO A 85 -5.40 -6.93 -5.38
N LEU A 86 -5.69 -7.12 -4.10
CA LEU A 86 -5.19 -8.24 -3.34
C LEU A 86 -5.91 -9.52 -3.71
N SER A 87 -5.13 -10.51 -4.14
CA SER A 87 -5.63 -11.81 -4.50
C SER A 87 -4.55 -12.85 -4.19
N VAL A 88 -4.91 -13.87 -3.41
CA VAL A 88 -4.02 -14.99 -3.10
C VAL A 88 -3.76 -15.80 -4.37
N PHE A 89 -4.85 -16.06 -5.10
CA PHE A 89 -4.81 -16.72 -6.41
C PHE A 89 -5.79 -16.02 -7.35
N SER A 90 -5.55 -16.09 -8.64
CA SER A 90 -6.45 -15.49 -9.64
C SER A 90 -7.89 -15.99 -9.53
N CYS A 91 -8.10 -17.21 -9.03
CA CYS A 91 -9.43 -17.80 -8.86
C CYS A 91 -10.28 -17.17 -7.75
N VAL A 92 -9.68 -16.36 -6.87
CA VAL A 92 -10.41 -15.64 -5.82
C VAL A 92 -10.35 -14.13 -6.03
N SER A 93 -9.87 -13.69 -7.20
CA SER A 93 -9.86 -12.29 -7.58
C SER A 93 -11.26 -11.80 -7.91
N GLU A 94 -11.65 -10.66 -7.40
CA GLU A 94 -12.94 -10.03 -7.70
C GLU A 94 -12.99 -9.46 -9.13
N GLU A 95 -11.85 -9.33 -9.80
CA GLU A 95 -11.77 -8.72 -11.13
C GLU A 95 -12.21 -9.60 -12.30
N GLY A 96 -12.74 -10.80 -12.04
CA GLY A 96 -13.37 -11.63 -13.07
C GLY A 96 -12.47 -12.07 -14.22
N ARG A 97 -11.16 -12.07 -14.03
CA ARG A 97 -10.23 -12.58 -15.05
C ARG A 97 -10.50 -14.05 -15.30
N LYS A 98 -10.62 -14.40 -16.57
CA LYS A 98 -10.84 -15.79 -17.01
C LYS A 98 -9.75 -16.69 -16.47
N ILE A 99 -10.13 -17.54 -15.58
CA ILE A 99 -9.24 -18.48 -14.91
C ILE A 99 -9.45 -19.83 -15.53
N VAL A 100 -8.34 -20.57 -15.68
CA VAL A 100 -8.36 -21.97 -16.12
C VAL A 100 -8.88 -22.88 -14.96
N CYS A 101 -9.91 -22.44 -14.26
CA CYS A 101 -10.55 -23.21 -13.21
C CYS A 101 -11.95 -23.59 -13.67
N THR A 102 -12.29 -24.85 -13.64
CA THR A 102 -13.66 -25.29 -13.93
C THR A 102 -14.57 -24.81 -12.82
N PRO A 103 -15.53 -23.89 -13.07
CA PRO A 103 -16.42 -23.40 -12.03
C PRO A 103 -17.14 -24.54 -11.31
N GLY A 104 -17.16 -24.49 -9.98
CA GLY A 104 -17.87 -25.45 -9.14
C GLY A 104 -17.17 -26.77 -8.86
N LYS A 105 -15.97 -27.01 -9.43
CA LYS A 105 -15.25 -28.27 -9.25
C LYS A 105 -13.96 -28.18 -8.43
N CYS A 106 -13.52 -26.98 -8.06
CA CYS A 106 -12.30 -26.83 -7.27
C CYS A 106 -12.59 -26.95 -5.77
N LEU A 107 -12.24 -28.09 -5.21
CA LEU A 107 -12.45 -28.37 -3.78
C LEU A 107 -11.56 -27.52 -2.88
N THR A 108 -10.45 -26.96 -3.39
CA THR A 108 -9.51 -26.15 -2.60
C THR A 108 -9.91 -24.67 -2.54
N LYS A 109 -10.82 -24.22 -3.39
CA LYS A 109 -11.27 -22.83 -3.49
C LYS A 109 -11.72 -22.25 -2.15
N LYS A 110 -12.39 -23.05 -1.34
CA LYS A 110 -12.87 -22.64 -0.01
C LYS A 110 -11.73 -22.19 0.90
N VAL A 111 -10.61 -22.90 0.88
CA VAL A 111 -9.42 -22.56 1.69
C VAL A 111 -8.83 -21.23 1.24
N TRP A 112 -8.71 -21.02 -0.07
CA TRP A 112 -8.12 -19.81 -0.62
C TRP A 112 -9.00 -18.59 -0.39
N HIS A 113 -10.31 -18.73 -0.48
CA HIS A 113 -11.26 -17.67 -0.13
C HIS A 113 -11.16 -17.27 1.33
N GLU A 114 -11.07 -18.26 2.21
CA GLU A 114 -10.94 -18.01 3.65
C GLU A 114 -9.63 -17.30 3.97
N LEU A 115 -8.52 -17.77 3.40
CA LEU A 115 -7.21 -17.16 3.58
C LEU A 115 -7.22 -15.70 3.09
N GLN A 116 -7.79 -15.45 1.92
CA GLN A 116 -7.88 -14.10 1.36
C GLN A 116 -8.69 -13.17 2.26
N ARG A 117 -9.86 -13.63 2.74
CA ARG A 117 -10.66 -12.82 3.68
C ARG A 117 -9.88 -12.48 4.94
N ASN A 118 -9.14 -13.43 5.49
CA ASN A 118 -8.35 -13.19 6.69
C ASN A 118 -7.22 -12.20 6.45
N ILE A 119 -6.54 -12.28 5.32
CA ILE A 119 -5.49 -11.33 4.94
C ILE A 119 -6.08 -9.92 4.81
N ILE A 120 -7.18 -9.77 4.07
CA ILE A 120 -7.84 -8.48 3.88
C ILE A 120 -8.34 -7.91 5.20
N HIS A 121 -8.95 -8.74 6.03
CA HIS A 121 -9.42 -8.33 7.35
C HIS A 121 -8.27 -7.80 8.21
N THR A 122 -7.16 -8.51 8.25
CA THR A 122 -5.97 -8.08 8.99
C THR A 122 -5.46 -6.74 8.50
N LEU A 123 -5.31 -6.58 7.18
CA LEU A 123 -4.81 -5.34 6.59
C LEU A 123 -5.75 -4.16 6.82
N ARG A 124 -7.06 -4.38 6.85
CA ARG A 124 -8.06 -3.35 7.14
C ARG A 124 -8.13 -2.99 8.61
N SER A 125 -7.71 -3.89 9.50
CA SER A 125 -7.75 -3.65 10.93
C SER A 125 -6.61 -2.77 11.43
N PHE A 126 -5.55 -2.58 10.64
CA PHE A 126 -4.42 -1.71 10.97
C PHE A 126 -4.47 -0.40 10.17
N THR A 127 -4.11 0.68 10.84
CA THR A 127 -3.91 1.99 10.21
C THR A 127 -2.47 2.42 10.36
N LEU A 128 -2.08 3.48 9.64
CA LEU A 128 -0.74 4.05 9.80
C LEU A 128 -0.47 4.49 11.24
N ASN A 129 -1.51 4.93 11.94
CA ASN A 129 -1.37 5.37 13.33
C ASN A 129 -0.90 4.23 14.24
N ASP A 130 -1.28 3.00 13.95
CA ASP A 130 -0.87 1.82 14.74
C ASP A 130 0.62 1.51 14.57
N LEU A 131 1.26 2.04 13.52
CA LEU A 131 2.66 1.78 13.19
C LEU A 131 3.60 2.93 13.58
N THR A 132 3.09 3.96 14.20
CA THR A 132 3.88 5.14 14.57
C THR A 132 4.16 5.25 16.06
#